data_902b1ddb3cd31d13647d22585d6c7f4e
#
_entry.id   902b1ddb3cd31d13647d22585d6c7f4e
#
_cell.length_a   1.000
_cell.length_b   1.000
_cell.length_c   1.000
_cell.angle_alpha   90.00
_cell.angle_beta   90.00
_cell.angle_gamma   90.00
#
_symmetry.space_group_name_H-M   'P 1'
#
loop_
_entity.id
_entity.type
_entity.pdbx_description
1 polymer ?
#
loop_
_entity_poly.entity_id
_entity_poly.type
_entity_poly.pdbx_seq_one_letter_code
_entity_poly.pdbx_strand_id
1 'polypeptide(L)'
;MLPFCYPLLLPDMASIVKKPNGSYAVQYRLDGRQYKKTFKDRASATRFAKLAGLNPSTQSVRFTVAEMFGLYRDQVTVYKRGARAEAIRIGRLMRCDFAKERVYALTRRHLQDYADRRIREKTKTGKPISAGTVIREFRTLSSIFSWAVERGYISENPAKGVHLPKQPDHRERVASDEDIKALLDASGWDGKSPPVNDTQLVMAAFLFSCRTGMRSGEILQTEACWIDGNVIHLPAKATKTLSRRDVALGKDARKILRLVRMATGDNLFQMRADVRDALWRKIRDRAGLGPVCDSHGNEIKEGLHFHDARATFATWAASPDPKTGVPRLDVMALARQTGHKDLKMLMRYYRQSAEQIAERLD
;
A
#
# COMPACT_ATOMS: atom_id res chain seq x y z
N MET A 1 -42.12 -1.43 -21.92
CA MET A 1 -41.16 -1.19 -23.02
C MET A 1 -40.16 -2.32 -22.99
N LEU A 2 -40.11 -3.11 -24.05
CA LEU A 2 -39.37 -4.37 -24.17
C LEU A 2 -37.87 -4.12 -24.33
N PRO A 3 -37.01 -4.94 -23.73
CA PRO A 3 -35.57 -4.84 -23.97
C PRO A 3 -35.19 -5.39 -25.34
N PHE A 4 -34.33 -4.68 -26.03
CA PHE A 4 -33.78 -5.03 -27.33
C PHE A 4 -33.16 -6.45 -27.30
N CYS A 5 -33.75 -7.37 -28.04
CA CYS A 5 -33.18 -8.63 -28.44
C CYS A 5 -32.07 -8.37 -29.47
N TYR A 6 -30.80 -8.53 -29.07
CA TYR A 6 -29.73 -8.71 -30.04
C TYR A 6 -29.71 -10.18 -30.49
N PRO A 7 -29.50 -10.45 -31.78
CA PRO A 7 -29.44 -11.82 -32.28
C PRO A 7 -28.21 -12.54 -31.70
N LEU A 8 -28.47 -13.69 -31.06
CA LEU A 8 -27.48 -14.66 -30.64
C LEU A 8 -26.76 -15.22 -31.88
N LEU A 9 -25.63 -14.64 -32.25
CA LEU A 9 -24.68 -15.29 -33.12
C LEU A 9 -24.02 -16.41 -32.33
N LEU A 10 -24.42 -17.67 -32.61
CA LEU A 10 -23.78 -18.86 -32.07
C LEU A 10 -22.29 -18.83 -32.42
N PRO A 11 -21.37 -19.08 -31.48
CA PRO A 11 -19.95 -19.15 -31.80
C PRO A 11 -19.69 -20.38 -32.67
N ASP A 12 -18.85 -20.20 -33.68
CA ASP A 12 -18.30 -21.28 -34.48
C ASP A 12 -17.60 -22.31 -33.57
N MET A 13 -17.86 -23.59 -33.81
CA MET A 13 -17.51 -24.70 -32.95
C MET A 13 -16.02 -24.69 -32.53
N ALA A 14 -15.77 -24.79 -31.21
CA ALA A 14 -14.44 -25.03 -30.70
C ALA A 14 -14.12 -26.55 -30.78
N SER A 15 -12.98 -26.94 -31.34
CA SER A 15 -12.51 -28.31 -31.36
C SER A 15 -11.33 -28.51 -30.40
N ILE A 16 -11.33 -29.67 -29.69
CA ILE A 16 -10.22 -30.04 -28.78
C ILE A 16 -9.46 -31.18 -29.45
N VAL A 17 -8.19 -30.94 -29.78
CA VAL A 17 -7.31 -31.90 -30.45
C VAL A 17 -6.18 -32.28 -29.50
N LYS A 18 -5.97 -33.60 -29.28
CA LYS A 18 -4.81 -34.15 -28.55
C LYS A 18 -3.59 -34.04 -29.44
N LYS A 19 -2.50 -33.49 -28.96
CA LYS A 19 -1.21 -33.43 -29.67
C LYS A 19 -0.34 -34.68 -29.38
N PRO A 20 0.62 -35.00 -30.24
CA PRO A 20 1.54 -36.12 -30.02
C PRO A 20 2.33 -36.06 -28.71
N ASN A 21 2.62 -34.85 -28.22
CA ASN A 21 3.30 -34.61 -26.94
C ASN A 21 2.39 -34.70 -25.69
N GLY A 22 1.18 -35.25 -25.83
CA GLY A 22 0.22 -35.42 -24.73
C GLY A 22 -0.57 -34.20 -24.33
N SER A 23 -0.24 -32.98 -24.84
CA SER A 23 -1.00 -31.79 -24.60
C SER A 23 -2.27 -31.67 -25.45
N TYR A 24 -3.19 -30.80 -25.09
CA TYR A 24 -4.47 -30.59 -25.78
C TYR A 24 -4.53 -29.19 -26.37
N ALA A 25 -4.87 -29.07 -27.64
CA ALA A 25 -5.08 -27.78 -28.32
C ALA A 25 -6.57 -27.56 -28.54
N VAL A 26 -7.05 -26.42 -28.09
CA VAL A 26 -8.39 -25.89 -28.41
C VAL A 26 -8.25 -24.99 -29.64
N GLN A 27 -8.94 -25.35 -30.71
CA GLN A 27 -9.04 -24.55 -31.94
C GLN A 27 -10.45 -23.93 -31.97
N TYR A 28 -10.55 -22.62 -32.20
CA TYR A 28 -11.82 -21.93 -32.26
C TYR A 28 -11.74 -20.76 -33.23
N ARG A 29 -12.88 -20.31 -33.75
CA ARG A 29 -13.00 -19.12 -34.59
C ARG A 29 -13.64 -18.00 -33.78
N LEU A 30 -13.13 -16.79 -33.95
CA LEU A 30 -13.70 -15.58 -33.38
C LEU A 30 -13.57 -14.44 -34.39
N ASP A 31 -14.64 -13.75 -34.67
CA ASP A 31 -14.70 -12.66 -35.67
C ASP A 31 -14.04 -13.04 -37.01
N GLY A 32 -14.30 -14.27 -37.47
CA GLY A 32 -13.77 -14.83 -38.74
C GLY A 32 -12.31 -15.27 -38.70
N ARG A 33 -11.58 -15.07 -37.61
CA ARG A 33 -10.18 -15.47 -37.44
C ARG A 33 -10.06 -16.75 -36.62
N GLN A 34 -9.13 -17.62 -37.01
CA GLN A 34 -8.87 -18.88 -36.33
C GLN A 34 -7.82 -18.69 -35.22
N TYR A 35 -8.12 -19.20 -34.04
CA TYR A 35 -7.26 -19.19 -32.87
C TYR A 35 -6.95 -20.60 -32.39
N LYS A 36 -5.76 -20.82 -31.81
CA LYS A 36 -5.32 -22.09 -31.23
C LYS A 36 -4.69 -21.83 -29.86
N LYS A 37 -5.20 -22.52 -28.82
CA LYS A 37 -4.63 -22.45 -27.47
C LYS A 37 -4.31 -23.86 -26.98
N THR A 38 -3.12 -24.05 -26.35
CA THR A 38 -2.66 -25.33 -25.88
C THR A 38 -2.71 -25.45 -24.38
N PHE A 39 -3.15 -26.60 -23.85
CA PHE A 39 -3.31 -26.91 -22.44
C PHE A 39 -2.58 -28.21 -22.10
N LYS A 40 -2.10 -28.35 -20.85
CA LYS A 40 -1.40 -29.55 -20.38
C LYS A 40 -2.34 -30.74 -20.24
N ASP A 41 -3.60 -30.53 -19.88
CA ASP A 41 -4.60 -31.57 -19.64
C ASP A 41 -5.92 -31.29 -20.35
N ARG A 42 -6.71 -32.37 -20.54
CA ARG A 42 -8.01 -32.31 -21.22
C ARG A 42 -9.05 -31.52 -20.43
N ALA A 43 -9.00 -31.53 -19.09
CA ALA A 43 -9.97 -30.89 -18.26
C ALA A 43 -9.86 -29.37 -18.41
N SER A 44 -8.63 -28.84 -18.42
CA SER A 44 -8.36 -27.40 -18.67
C SER A 44 -8.75 -26.98 -20.09
N ALA A 45 -8.48 -27.83 -21.10
CA ALA A 45 -8.91 -27.58 -22.47
C ALA A 45 -10.45 -27.56 -22.58
N THR A 46 -11.13 -28.52 -21.96
CA THR A 46 -12.60 -28.63 -21.95
C THR A 46 -13.23 -27.45 -21.20
N ARG A 47 -12.66 -27.06 -20.07
CA ARG A 47 -13.11 -25.89 -19.31
C ARG A 47 -12.99 -24.62 -20.15
N PHE A 48 -11.86 -24.45 -20.83
CA PHE A 48 -11.68 -23.32 -21.75
C PHE A 48 -12.64 -23.35 -22.93
N ALA A 49 -12.85 -24.51 -23.58
CA ALA A 49 -13.79 -24.67 -24.69
C ALA A 49 -15.24 -24.38 -24.26
N LYS A 50 -15.65 -24.82 -23.07
CA LYS A 50 -16.96 -24.49 -22.48
C LYS A 50 -17.10 -23.00 -22.24
N LEU A 51 -16.09 -22.35 -21.70
CA LEU A 51 -16.06 -20.91 -21.45
C LEU A 51 -16.07 -20.12 -22.77
N ALA A 52 -15.42 -20.62 -23.82
CA ALA A 52 -15.40 -19.97 -25.13
C ALA A 52 -16.70 -20.19 -25.94
N GLY A 53 -17.48 -21.23 -25.63
CA GLY A 53 -18.60 -21.66 -26.47
C GLY A 53 -20.01 -21.57 -25.90
N LEU A 54 -20.21 -21.51 -24.58
CA LEU A 54 -21.53 -21.78 -23.98
C LEU A 54 -21.99 -20.85 -22.86
N ASN A 55 -21.26 -19.81 -22.54
CA ASN A 55 -21.62 -18.94 -21.43
C ASN A 55 -21.87 -17.51 -21.90
N PRO A 56 -22.76 -16.74 -21.24
CA PRO A 56 -22.83 -15.28 -21.43
C PRO A 56 -21.48 -14.58 -21.32
N SER A 57 -20.46 -15.26 -20.78
CA SER A 57 -19.03 -14.88 -20.82
C SER A 57 -18.42 -14.86 -22.23
N THR A 58 -19.09 -15.33 -23.29
CA THR A 58 -18.64 -15.07 -24.67
C THR A 58 -18.69 -13.57 -25.02
N GLN A 59 -19.53 -12.81 -24.34
CA GLN A 59 -19.40 -11.35 -24.36
C GLN A 59 -18.11 -10.87 -23.71
N SER A 60 -17.62 -11.53 -22.67
CA SER A 60 -16.39 -11.15 -21.95
C SER A 60 -15.13 -11.35 -22.79
N VAL A 61 -15.12 -12.29 -23.73
CA VAL A 61 -14.01 -12.48 -24.69
C VAL A 61 -13.89 -11.27 -25.64
N ARG A 62 -14.93 -10.47 -25.80
CA ARG A 62 -14.95 -9.25 -26.63
C ARG A 62 -14.52 -8.00 -25.90
N PHE A 63 -14.41 -8.04 -24.57
CA PHE A 63 -13.98 -6.89 -23.81
C PHE A 63 -12.52 -6.53 -24.11
N THR A 64 -12.26 -5.25 -24.14
CA THR A 64 -10.89 -4.73 -23.99
C THR A 64 -10.43 -4.90 -22.54
N VAL A 65 -9.14 -4.88 -22.33
CA VAL A 65 -8.56 -4.88 -20.98
C VAL A 65 -9.05 -3.66 -20.18
N ALA A 66 -9.22 -2.50 -20.84
CA ALA A 66 -9.76 -1.29 -20.20
C ALA A 66 -11.19 -1.51 -19.68
N GLU A 67 -12.07 -2.11 -20.49
CA GLU A 67 -13.45 -2.42 -20.08
C GLU A 67 -13.48 -3.40 -18.90
N MET A 68 -12.65 -4.43 -18.92
CA MET A 68 -12.48 -5.37 -17.80
C MET A 68 -12.01 -4.66 -16.51
N PHE A 69 -11.10 -3.69 -16.64
CA PHE A 69 -10.63 -2.89 -15.51
C PHE A 69 -11.76 -2.01 -14.95
N GLY A 70 -12.61 -1.47 -15.81
CA GLY A 70 -13.81 -0.75 -15.41
C GLY A 70 -14.76 -1.64 -14.58
N LEU A 71 -15.05 -2.85 -15.07
CA LEU A 71 -15.86 -3.83 -14.32
C LEU A 71 -15.30 -4.15 -12.93
N TYR A 72 -14.00 -4.41 -12.85
CA TYR A 72 -13.35 -4.65 -11.56
C TYR A 72 -13.44 -3.45 -10.62
N ARG A 73 -13.20 -2.23 -11.15
CA ARG A 73 -13.32 -1.00 -10.37
C ARG A 73 -14.72 -0.88 -9.77
N ASP A 74 -15.75 -1.12 -10.57
CA ASP A 74 -17.14 -0.89 -10.20
C ASP A 74 -17.71 -2.02 -9.32
N GLN A 75 -17.20 -3.26 -9.46
CA GLN A 75 -17.69 -4.43 -8.72
C GLN A 75 -16.84 -4.79 -7.49
N VAL A 76 -15.57 -4.40 -7.44
CA VAL A 76 -14.64 -4.83 -6.38
C VAL A 76 -14.00 -3.64 -5.67
N THR A 77 -13.45 -2.69 -6.44
CA THR A 77 -12.68 -1.58 -5.85
C THR A 77 -13.53 -0.71 -4.94
N VAL A 78 -14.79 -0.46 -5.28
CA VAL A 78 -15.72 0.41 -4.53
C VAL A 78 -15.90 -0.05 -3.08
N TYR A 79 -15.80 -1.34 -2.80
CA TYR A 79 -15.95 -1.90 -1.46
C TYR A 79 -14.65 -1.93 -0.65
N LYS A 80 -13.52 -1.51 -1.24
CA LYS A 80 -12.25 -1.50 -0.56
C LYS A 80 -12.02 -0.20 0.21
N ARG A 81 -11.40 -0.31 1.38
CA ARG A 81 -11.01 0.88 2.18
C ARG A 81 -10.09 1.84 1.40
N GLY A 82 -9.26 1.32 0.48
CA GLY A 82 -8.39 2.10 -0.40
C GLY A 82 -8.99 2.43 -1.77
N ALA A 83 -10.32 2.38 -1.92
CA ALA A 83 -11.05 2.52 -3.19
C ALA A 83 -10.57 3.72 -4.03
N ARG A 84 -10.47 4.91 -3.43
CA ARG A 84 -10.04 6.13 -4.13
C ARG A 84 -8.66 5.99 -4.78
N ALA A 85 -7.68 5.50 -4.02
CA ALA A 85 -6.31 5.37 -4.51
C ALA A 85 -6.18 4.25 -5.57
N GLU A 86 -6.91 3.14 -5.40
CA GLU A 86 -6.95 2.05 -6.37
C GLU A 86 -7.67 2.49 -7.65
N ALA A 87 -8.80 3.19 -7.56
CA ALA A 87 -9.53 3.72 -8.72
C ALA A 87 -8.69 4.70 -9.56
N ILE A 88 -7.94 5.60 -8.92
CA ILE A 88 -7.00 6.50 -9.62
C ILE A 88 -5.93 5.69 -10.37
N ARG A 89 -5.39 4.64 -9.76
CA ARG A 89 -4.40 3.76 -10.38
C ARG A 89 -5.00 2.99 -11.54
N ILE A 90 -6.17 2.41 -11.38
CA ILE A 90 -6.92 1.72 -12.45
C ILE A 90 -7.19 2.68 -13.60
N GLY A 91 -7.65 3.89 -13.32
CA GLY A 91 -7.90 4.91 -14.35
C GLY A 91 -6.64 5.30 -15.15
N ARG A 92 -5.45 5.22 -14.56
CA ARG A 92 -4.19 5.36 -15.30
C ARG A 92 -3.95 4.14 -16.18
N LEU A 93 -4.06 2.93 -15.63
CA LEU A 93 -3.82 1.67 -16.33
C LEU A 93 -4.76 1.49 -17.54
N MET A 94 -6.01 1.94 -17.44
CA MET A 94 -6.97 1.94 -18.55
C MET A 94 -6.53 2.78 -19.75
N ARG A 95 -5.62 3.75 -19.56
CA ARG A 95 -5.10 4.61 -20.63
C ARG A 95 -3.82 4.08 -21.27
N CYS A 96 -3.26 2.98 -20.77
CA CYS A 96 -2.07 2.35 -21.31
C CYS A 96 -2.39 1.60 -22.63
N ASP A 97 -1.40 1.44 -23.52
CA ASP A 97 -1.60 0.80 -24.82
C ASP A 97 -2.11 -0.64 -24.68
N PHE A 98 -1.54 -1.41 -23.74
CA PHE A 98 -2.01 -2.79 -23.49
C PHE A 98 -3.49 -2.87 -23.06
N ALA A 99 -4.05 -1.77 -22.54
CA ALA A 99 -5.44 -1.75 -22.11
C ALA A 99 -6.44 -1.62 -23.28
N LYS A 100 -5.96 -1.24 -24.46
CA LYS A 100 -6.72 -1.23 -25.72
C LYS A 100 -6.87 -2.62 -26.31
N GLU A 101 -5.98 -3.55 -25.93
CA GLU A 101 -6.02 -4.93 -26.39
C GLU A 101 -7.28 -5.65 -25.94
N ARG A 102 -7.72 -6.61 -26.73
CA ARG A 102 -8.75 -7.56 -26.30
C ARG A 102 -8.21 -8.44 -25.18
N VAL A 103 -9.05 -8.75 -24.20
CA VAL A 103 -8.64 -9.54 -23.03
C VAL A 103 -7.98 -10.87 -23.41
N TYR A 104 -8.47 -11.53 -24.45
CA TYR A 104 -7.90 -12.80 -24.95
C TYR A 104 -6.56 -12.65 -25.68
N ALA A 105 -6.26 -11.45 -26.22
CA ALA A 105 -5.03 -11.17 -26.93
C ALA A 105 -3.91 -10.69 -26.01
N LEU A 106 -4.25 -10.30 -24.77
CA LEU A 106 -3.27 -9.83 -23.81
C LEU A 106 -2.31 -10.96 -23.40
N THR A 107 -1.03 -10.69 -23.49
CA THR A 107 0.05 -11.60 -23.12
C THR A 107 0.92 -11.02 -22.02
N ARG A 108 1.74 -11.88 -21.40
CA ARG A 108 2.79 -11.44 -20.45
C ARG A 108 3.74 -10.44 -21.11
N ARG A 109 4.04 -10.58 -22.40
CA ARG A 109 4.93 -9.68 -23.13
C ARG A 109 4.42 -8.25 -23.12
N HIS A 110 3.15 -8.01 -23.37
CA HIS A 110 2.56 -6.67 -23.30
C HIS A 110 2.76 -6.01 -21.94
N LEU A 111 2.66 -6.81 -20.86
CA LEU A 111 2.86 -6.32 -19.50
C LEU A 111 4.35 -6.13 -19.17
N GLN A 112 5.24 -6.97 -19.72
CA GLN A 112 6.68 -6.77 -19.57
C GLN A 112 7.11 -5.48 -20.26
N ASP A 113 6.69 -5.26 -21.51
CA ASP A 113 6.98 -4.05 -22.27
C ASP A 113 6.46 -2.79 -21.51
N TYR A 114 5.30 -2.92 -20.86
CA TYR A 114 4.79 -1.85 -19.98
C TYR A 114 5.70 -1.62 -18.76
N ALA A 115 6.15 -2.66 -18.06
CA ALA A 115 7.03 -2.53 -16.90
C ALA A 115 8.34 -1.84 -17.27
N ASP A 116 8.97 -2.28 -18.38
CA ASP A 116 10.27 -1.79 -18.87
C ASP A 116 10.21 -0.33 -19.33
N ARG A 117 9.11 0.06 -19.93
CA ARG A 117 8.85 1.46 -20.29
C ARG A 117 8.56 2.29 -19.04
N ARG A 118 7.70 1.79 -18.16
CA ARG A 118 7.18 2.54 -17.02
C ARG A 118 8.26 2.98 -16.03
N ILE A 119 9.27 2.17 -15.80
CA ILE A 119 10.38 2.52 -14.91
C ILE A 119 11.26 3.66 -15.47
N ARG A 120 11.26 3.86 -16.78
CA ARG A 120 12.01 4.93 -17.46
C ARG A 120 11.23 6.25 -17.57
N GLU A 121 9.92 6.21 -17.30
CA GLU A 121 9.08 7.40 -17.35
C GLU A 121 9.40 8.36 -16.20
N LYS A 122 9.06 9.63 -16.40
CA LYS A 122 9.13 10.68 -15.38
C LYS A 122 7.74 11.11 -14.95
N THR A 123 7.64 11.59 -13.73
CA THR A 123 6.43 12.25 -13.21
C THR A 123 6.21 13.59 -13.92
N LYS A 124 5.04 14.21 -13.75
CA LYS A 124 4.77 15.57 -14.24
C LYS A 124 5.77 16.62 -13.72
N THR A 125 6.42 16.35 -12.60
CA THR A 125 7.45 17.22 -11.99
C THR A 125 8.86 16.84 -12.39
N GLY A 126 9.03 15.97 -13.41
CA GLY A 126 10.35 15.57 -13.95
C GLY A 126 11.07 14.47 -13.15
N LYS A 127 10.55 14.06 -11.98
CA LYS A 127 11.18 13.01 -11.16
C LYS A 127 11.00 11.63 -11.79
N PRO A 128 12.00 10.72 -11.73
CA PRO A 128 11.86 9.34 -12.18
C PRO A 128 10.71 8.62 -11.47
N ILE A 129 10.05 7.70 -12.18
CA ILE A 129 9.06 6.81 -11.55
C ILE A 129 9.80 5.81 -10.67
N SER A 130 9.39 5.74 -9.39
CA SER A 130 10.03 4.82 -8.45
C SER A 130 9.65 3.36 -8.71
N ALA A 131 10.60 2.43 -8.43
CA ALA A 131 10.37 0.98 -8.45
C ALA A 131 9.12 0.59 -7.61
N GLY A 132 8.95 1.19 -6.43
CA GLY A 132 7.77 0.97 -5.59
C GLY A 132 6.45 1.39 -6.23
N THR A 133 6.45 2.34 -7.15
CA THR A 133 5.26 2.72 -7.93
C THR A 133 4.92 1.65 -8.95
N VAL A 134 5.89 1.17 -9.72
CA VAL A 134 5.72 0.10 -10.70
C VAL A 134 5.21 -1.17 -10.00
N ILE A 135 5.84 -1.58 -8.91
CA ILE A 135 5.44 -2.75 -8.11
C ILE A 135 3.98 -2.61 -7.62
N ARG A 136 3.56 -1.42 -7.17
CA ARG A 136 2.16 -1.20 -6.74
C ARG A 136 1.17 -1.26 -7.89
N GLU A 137 1.54 -0.77 -9.08
CA GLU A 137 0.72 -0.91 -10.29
C GLU A 137 0.56 -2.38 -10.65
N PHE A 138 1.63 -3.17 -10.62
CA PHE A 138 1.59 -4.62 -10.90
C PHE A 138 0.85 -5.44 -9.85
N ARG A 139 0.88 -5.06 -8.58
CA ARG A 139 0.02 -5.67 -7.55
C ARG A 139 -1.46 -5.45 -7.86
N THR A 140 -1.82 -4.26 -8.35
CA THR A 140 -3.21 -3.97 -8.78
C THR A 140 -3.57 -4.78 -10.03
N LEU A 141 -2.69 -4.82 -11.05
CA LEU A 141 -2.87 -5.65 -12.24
C LEU A 141 -3.06 -7.12 -11.89
N SER A 142 -2.18 -7.67 -11.04
CA SER A 142 -2.28 -9.05 -10.59
C SER A 142 -3.60 -9.36 -9.88
N SER A 143 -4.09 -8.44 -9.04
CA SER A 143 -5.39 -8.60 -8.37
C SER A 143 -6.55 -8.58 -9.37
N ILE A 144 -6.53 -7.67 -10.35
CA ILE A 144 -7.56 -7.60 -11.39
C ILE A 144 -7.57 -8.86 -12.24
N PHE A 145 -6.39 -9.31 -12.69
CA PHE A 145 -6.31 -10.52 -13.53
C PHE A 145 -6.63 -11.80 -12.74
N SER A 146 -6.32 -11.88 -11.44
CA SER A 146 -6.78 -13.00 -10.60
C SER A 146 -8.30 -13.04 -10.49
N TRP A 147 -8.93 -11.90 -10.25
CA TRP A 147 -10.39 -11.78 -10.26
C TRP A 147 -10.99 -12.17 -11.64
N ALA A 148 -10.33 -11.77 -12.73
CA ALA A 148 -10.76 -12.13 -14.08
C ALA A 148 -10.64 -13.64 -14.35
N VAL A 149 -9.64 -14.32 -13.78
CA VAL A 149 -9.51 -15.78 -13.82
C VAL A 149 -10.66 -16.44 -13.04
N GLU A 150 -10.95 -15.96 -11.82
CA GLU A 150 -12.06 -16.48 -10.99
C GLU A 150 -13.41 -16.33 -11.68
N ARG A 151 -13.60 -15.24 -12.45
CA ARG A 151 -14.82 -14.99 -13.26
C ARG A 151 -14.83 -15.73 -14.61
N GLY A 152 -13.75 -16.42 -14.97
CA GLY A 152 -13.62 -17.12 -16.24
C GLY A 152 -13.41 -16.22 -17.46
N TYR A 153 -13.07 -14.95 -17.27
CA TYR A 153 -12.77 -14.02 -18.37
C TYR A 153 -11.45 -14.34 -19.07
N ILE A 154 -10.49 -14.87 -18.32
CA ILE A 154 -9.19 -15.37 -18.81
C ILE A 154 -8.85 -16.70 -18.14
N SER A 155 -8.00 -17.49 -18.78
CA SER A 155 -7.58 -18.80 -18.24
C SER A 155 -6.42 -18.73 -17.26
N GLU A 156 -5.60 -17.68 -17.35
CA GLU A 156 -4.41 -17.48 -16.49
C GLU A 156 -4.14 -15.99 -16.28
N ASN A 157 -3.45 -15.67 -15.20
CA ASN A 157 -3.10 -14.31 -14.88
C ASN A 157 -1.81 -13.90 -15.62
N PRO A 158 -1.87 -12.99 -16.63
CA PRO A 158 -0.71 -12.61 -17.44
C PRO A 158 0.31 -11.77 -16.68
N ALA A 159 -0.05 -11.24 -15.50
CA ALA A 159 0.89 -10.49 -14.67
C ALA A 159 1.83 -11.41 -13.86
N LYS A 160 1.55 -12.72 -13.81
CA LYS A 160 2.46 -13.69 -13.17
C LYS A 160 3.71 -13.88 -14.04
N GLY A 161 4.88 -13.84 -13.39
CA GLY A 161 6.18 -14.02 -14.04
C GLY A 161 6.67 -12.84 -14.87
N VAL A 162 6.06 -11.66 -14.72
CA VAL A 162 6.63 -10.41 -15.22
C VAL A 162 7.80 -10.02 -14.31
N HIS A 163 8.94 -9.66 -14.92
CA HIS A 163 10.11 -9.19 -14.19
C HIS A 163 9.90 -7.75 -13.76
N LEU A 164 9.88 -7.53 -12.47
CA LEU A 164 9.68 -6.21 -11.87
C LEU A 164 11.02 -5.69 -11.31
N PRO A 165 11.19 -4.36 -11.20
CA PRO A 165 12.37 -3.80 -10.56
C PRO A 165 12.45 -4.27 -9.10
N LYS A 166 13.68 -4.34 -8.56
CA LYS A 166 13.91 -4.68 -7.15
C LYS A 166 13.11 -3.73 -6.26
N GLN A 167 12.46 -4.29 -5.26
CA GLN A 167 11.77 -3.46 -4.27
C GLN A 167 12.82 -2.62 -3.52
N PRO A 168 12.59 -1.30 -3.36
CA PRO A 168 13.49 -0.47 -2.56
C PRO A 168 13.60 -1.00 -1.15
N ASP A 169 14.78 -0.88 -0.57
CA ASP A 169 15.01 -1.24 0.81
C ASP A 169 14.12 -0.38 1.74
N HIS A 170 13.85 -0.89 2.91
CA HIS A 170 13.06 -0.15 3.89
C HIS A 170 13.82 1.07 4.38
N ARG A 171 13.10 2.19 4.53
CA ARG A 171 13.64 3.38 5.18
C ARG A 171 14.05 3.04 6.62
N GLU A 172 15.24 3.49 6.98
CA GLU A 172 15.77 3.35 8.35
C GLU A 172 15.89 4.71 9.06
N ARG A 173 15.44 5.80 8.41
CA ARG A 173 15.54 7.14 9.00
C ARG A 173 14.68 7.24 10.26
N VAL A 174 15.32 7.71 11.32
CA VAL A 174 14.72 8.10 12.60
C VAL A 174 14.96 9.60 12.83
N ALA A 175 14.08 10.26 13.56
CA ALA A 175 14.30 11.63 13.96
C ALA A 175 15.26 11.66 15.16
N SER A 176 16.37 12.39 15.05
CA SER A 176 17.26 12.67 16.18
C SER A 176 16.68 13.76 17.09
N ASP A 177 17.32 13.98 18.24
CA ASP A 177 16.91 15.07 19.15
C ASP A 177 17.13 16.45 18.49
N GLU A 178 18.18 16.61 17.67
CA GLU A 178 18.44 17.79 16.87
C GLU A 178 17.36 18.00 15.80
N ASP A 179 16.97 16.93 15.09
CA ASP A 179 15.85 16.97 14.13
C ASP A 179 14.55 17.45 14.84
N ILE A 180 14.26 16.87 16.01
CA ILE A 180 13.07 17.25 16.80
C ILE A 180 13.14 18.70 17.23
N LYS A 181 14.27 19.20 17.67
CA LYS A 181 14.46 20.61 18.05
C LYS A 181 14.23 21.52 16.84
N ALA A 182 14.85 21.25 15.70
CA ALA A 182 14.65 22.01 14.48
C ALA A 182 13.18 22.03 14.01
N LEU A 183 12.46 20.92 14.18
CA LEU A 183 11.02 20.84 13.85
C LEU A 183 10.18 21.67 14.82
N LEU A 184 10.49 21.67 16.12
CA LEU A 184 9.81 22.50 17.10
C LEU A 184 9.99 23.97 16.74
N ASP A 185 11.22 24.43 16.51
CA ASP A 185 11.53 25.80 16.12
C ASP A 185 10.79 26.19 14.83
N ALA A 186 10.83 25.31 13.80
CA ALA A 186 10.14 25.55 12.52
C ALA A 186 8.62 25.58 12.60
N SER A 187 8.03 24.87 13.58
CA SER A 187 6.59 24.87 13.84
C SER A 187 6.12 26.07 14.68
N GLY A 188 7.06 26.74 15.37
CA GLY A 188 6.76 27.77 16.35
C GLY A 188 6.11 27.24 17.63
N TRP A 189 6.28 25.94 17.94
CA TRP A 189 5.74 25.32 19.14
C TRP A 189 6.85 24.96 20.13
N ASP A 190 6.66 25.36 21.38
CA ASP A 190 7.65 25.12 22.46
C ASP A 190 7.60 23.70 23.05
N GLY A 191 6.62 22.88 22.65
CA GLY A 191 6.41 21.54 23.19
C GLY A 191 5.93 21.49 24.65
N LYS A 192 5.61 22.63 25.24
CA LYS A 192 5.29 22.78 26.68
C LYS A 192 3.92 23.45 26.90
N SER A 193 3.50 24.31 26.00
CA SER A 193 2.21 25.02 26.02
C SER A 193 1.18 24.35 25.13
N PRO A 194 -0.13 24.57 25.33
CA PRO A 194 -1.14 24.08 24.40
C PRO A 194 -0.89 24.59 22.96
N PRO A 195 -1.04 23.76 21.91
CA PRO A 195 -0.90 24.21 20.53
C PRO A 195 -2.00 25.22 20.18
N VAL A 196 -1.62 26.35 19.54
CA VAL A 196 -2.55 27.44 19.22
C VAL A 196 -3.02 27.48 17.76
N ASN A 197 -2.50 26.58 16.92
CA ASN A 197 -2.89 26.46 15.50
C ASN A 197 -2.59 25.07 14.96
N ASP A 198 -3.10 24.79 13.75
CA ASP A 198 -2.94 23.47 13.10
C ASP A 198 -1.47 23.10 12.85
N THR A 199 -0.57 24.05 12.60
CA THR A 199 0.86 23.77 12.39
C THR A 199 1.47 23.18 13.67
N GLN A 200 1.19 23.79 14.81
CA GLN A 200 1.63 23.29 16.12
C GLN A 200 0.95 21.98 16.48
N LEU A 201 -0.33 21.81 16.11
CA LEU A 201 -1.07 20.57 16.33
C LEU A 201 -0.48 19.41 15.51
N VAL A 202 -0.04 19.66 14.27
CA VAL A 202 0.68 18.67 13.45
C VAL A 202 2.02 18.29 14.08
N MET A 203 2.75 19.27 14.65
CA MET A 203 4.00 18.97 15.37
C MET A 203 3.73 18.14 16.63
N ALA A 204 2.69 18.49 17.40
CA ALA A 204 2.25 17.71 18.56
C ALA A 204 1.88 16.26 18.17
N ALA A 205 1.17 16.07 17.06
CA ALA A 205 0.84 14.75 16.53
C ALA A 205 2.09 13.95 16.12
N PHE A 206 3.10 14.61 15.53
CA PHE A 206 4.38 13.98 15.22
C PHE A 206 5.11 13.51 16.49
N LEU A 207 5.27 14.39 17.48
CA LEU A 207 5.86 14.01 18.76
C LEU A 207 5.07 12.94 19.49
N PHE A 208 3.75 12.98 19.43
CA PHE A 208 2.91 11.93 19.99
C PHE A 208 3.16 10.57 19.32
N SER A 209 3.37 10.58 17.99
CA SER A 209 3.79 9.36 17.26
C SER A 209 5.17 8.87 17.72
N CYS A 210 6.12 9.78 17.95
CA CYS A 210 7.46 9.45 18.51
C CYS A 210 7.41 8.87 19.93
N ARG A 211 6.33 9.07 20.68
CA ARG A 211 6.17 8.59 22.08
C ARG A 211 5.20 7.42 22.21
N THR A 212 4.45 7.07 21.17
CA THR A 212 3.45 5.99 21.20
C THR A 212 3.64 4.93 20.12
N GLY A 213 4.34 5.26 19.05
CA GLY A 213 4.44 4.44 17.85
C GLY A 213 3.11 4.29 17.09
N MET A 214 2.10 5.12 17.36
CA MET A 214 0.83 5.12 16.63
C MET A 214 1.02 5.54 15.18
N ARG A 215 0.21 4.97 14.29
CA ARG A 215 0.15 5.44 12.89
C ARG A 215 -0.53 6.79 12.83
N SER A 216 -0.09 7.64 11.91
CA SER A 216 -0.68 8.99 11.75
C SER A 216 -2.20 8.96 11.58
N GLY A 217 -2.74 8.03 10.78
CA GLY A 217 -4.19 7.89 10.61
C GLY A 217 -4.93 7.44 11.88
N GLU A 218 -4.28 6.73 12.79
CA GLU A 218 -4.83 6.36 14.10
C GLU A 218 -4.85 7.60 15.02
N ILE A 219 -3.78 8.40 15.02
CA ILE A 219 -3.68 9.64 15.81
C ILE A 219 -4.77 10.63 15.38
N LEU A 220 -4.91 10.88 14.07
CA LEU A 220 -5.89 11.84 13.54
C LEU A 220 -7.35 11.42 13.75
N GLN A 221 -7.61 10.16 14.09
CA GLN A 221 -8.95 9.63 14.37
C GLN A 221 -9.18 9.37 15.86
N THR A 222 -8.18 9.66 16.72
CA THR A 222 -8.33 9.43 18.16
C THR A 222 -9.44 10.27 18.74
N GLU A 223 -10.39 9.62 19.39
CA GLU A 223 -11.50 10.24 20.11
C GLU A 223 -11.21 10.20 21.62
N ALA A 224 -11.64 11.22 22.36
CA ALA A 224 -11.40 11.32 23.80
C ALA A 224 -12.01 10.14 24.58
N CYS A 225 -13.14 9.61 24.11
CA CYS A 225 -13.81 8.47 24.73
C CYS A 225 -13.05 7.14 24.58
N TRP A 226 -12.00 7.07 23.74
CA TRP A 226 -11.16 5.87 23.64
C TRP A 226 -10.04 5.86 24.67
N ILE A 227 -9.89 6.91 25.46
CA ILE A 227 -8.82 7.08 26.43
C ILE A 227 -9.33 6.71 27.82
N ASP A 228 -8.70 5.69 28.39
CA ASP A 228 -8.93 5.31 29.79
C ASP A 228 -7.58 5.28 30.52
N GLY A 229 -7.42 6.20 31.48
CA GLY A 229 -6.20 6.37 32.24
C GLY A 229 -4.95 6.51 31.37
N ASN A 230 -4.15 5.45 31.34
CA ASN A 230 -2.87 5.40 30.60
C ASN A 230 -2.96 4.60 29.29
N VAL A 231 -4.15 4.32 28.80
CA VAL A 231 -4.36 3.47 27.61
C VAL A 231 -5.30 4.15 26.63
N ILE A 232 -4.99 4.03 25.35
CA ILE A 232 -5.94 4.34 24.25
C ILE A 232 -6.45 3.01 23.69
N HIS A 233 -7.75 2.78 23.76
CA HIS A 233 -8.45 1.63 23.19
C HIS A 233 -8.86 1.89 21.75
N LEU A 234 -7.99 1.57 20.78
CA LEU A 234 -8.27 1.79 19.37
C LEU A 234 -9.31 0.78 18.86
N PRO A 235 -10.49 1.22 18.40
CA PRO A 235 -11.47 0.33 17.80
C PRO A 235 -10.98 -0.20 16.45
N ALA A 236 -11.51 -1.35 16.03
CA ALA A 236 -11.13 -1.98 14.75
C ALA A 236 -11.25 -1.02 13.55
N LYS A 237 -12.30 -0.18 13.53
CA LYS A 237 -12.53 0.82 12.47
C LYS A 237 -11.38 1.82 12.30
N ALA A 238 -10.68 2.17 13.37
CA ALA A 238 -9.59 3.15 13.37
C ALA A 238 -8.24 2.54 12.94
N THR A 239 -8.09 1.21 12.97
CA THR A 239 -6.83 0.55 12.66
C THR A 239 -6.76 0.11 11.20
N LYS A 240 -5.57 0.11 10.59
CA LYS A 240 -5.36 -0.36 9.22
C LYS A 240 -5.70 -1.85 9.05
N THR A 241 -5.52 -2.63 10.09
CA THR A 241 -5.68 -4.10 10.09
C THR A 241 -7.06 -4.57 10.52
N LEU A 242 -8.00 -3.65 10.75
CA LEU A 242 -9.36 -3.91 11.24
C LEU A 242 -9.38 -4.79 12.50
N SER A 243 -8.40 -4.63 13.37
CA SER A 243 -8.31 -5.32 14.67
C SER A 243 -8.19 -4.30 15.79
N ARG A 244 -8.95 -4.50 16.86
CA ARG A 244 -8.81 -3.69 18.09
C ARG A 244 -7.39 -3.83 18.62
N ARG A 245 -6.86 -2.77 19.19
CA ARG A 245 -5.61 -2.80 19.95
C ARG A 245 -5.55 -1.69 20.97
N ASP A 246 -4.83 -1.94 22.03
CA ASP A 246 -4.54 -0.97 23.06
C ASP A 246 -3.18 -0.35 22.83
N VAL A 247 -3.05 0.95 23.15
CA VAL A 247 -1.82 1.72 23.07
C VAL A 247 -1.52 2.27 24.45
N ALA A 248 -0.44 1.82 25.06
CA ALA A 248 0.02 2.35 26.34
C ALA A 248 0.59 3.76 26.18
N LEU A 249 0.27 4.64 27.11
CA LEU A 249 0.69 6.03 27.15
C LEU A 249 1.74 6.24 28.25
N GLY A 250 3.00 6.36 27.86
CA GLY A 250 4.06 6.81 28.76
C GLY A 250 3.87 8.25 29.23
N LYS A 251 4.68 8.69 30.17
CA LYS A 251 4.60 10.01 30.81
C LYS A 251 4.58 11.17 29.79
N ASP A 252 5.48 11.12 28.80
CA ASP A 252 5.59 12.18 27.78
C ASP A 252 4.38 12.18 26.84
N ALA A 253 3.90 11.00 26.43
CA ALA A 253 2.69 10.89 25.59
C ALA A 253 1.46 11.51 26.30
N ARG A 254 1.29 11.21 27.59
CA ARG A 254 0.22 11.80 28.41
C ARG A 254 0.34 13.31 28.54
N LYS A 255 1.58 13.83 28.68
CA LYS A 255 1.83 15.28 28.73
C LYS A 255 1.38 15.94 27.42
N ILE A 256 1.82 15.42 26.27
CA ILE A 256 1.42 15.94 24.95
C ILE A 256 -0.10 15.87 24.79
N LEU A 257 -0.73 14.74 25.11
CA LEU A 257 -2.17 14.56 25.02
C LEU A 257 -2.94 15.56 25.85
N ARG A 258 -2.47 15.86 27.08
CA ARG A 258 -3.07 16.89 27.96
C ARG A 258 -3.00 18.28 27.32
N LEU A 259 -1.83 18.68 26.78
CA LEU A 259 -1.65 19.96 26.11
C LEU A 259 -2.58 20.10 24.90
N VAL A 260 -2.68 19.04 24.09
CA VAL A 260 -3.58 19.00 22.94
C VAL A 260 -5.03 19.13 23.40
N ARG A 261 -5.45 18.37 24.43
CA ARG A 261 -6.82 18.42 24.94
C ARG A 261 -7.18 19.82 25.51
N MET A 262 -6.23 20.51 26.10
CA MET A 262 -6.42 21.90 26.56
C MET A 262 -6.68 22.85 25.38
N ALA A 263 -6.12 22.59 24.20
CA ALA A 263 -6.28 23.43 23.02
C ALA A 263 -7.54 23.08 22.19
N THR A 264 -7.87 21.80 22.08
CA THR A 264 -8.86 21.30 21.12
C THR A 264 -10.06 20.62 21.76
N GLY A 265 -10.07 20.52 23.10
CA GLY A 265 -11.07 19.75 23.83
C GLY A 265 -11.04 18.26 23.43
N ASP A 266 -12.21 17.68 23.25
CA ASP A 266 -12.35 16.28 22.89
C ASP A 266 -12.06 15.96 21.41
N ASN A 267 -11.86 16.96 20.56
CA ASN A 267 -11.44 16.78 19.17
C ASN A 267 -9.99 16.34 19.02
N LEU A 268 -9.17 16.53 20.04
CA LEU A 268 -7.76 16.10 20.09
C LEU A 268 -6.97 16.47 18.82
N PHE A 269 -6.48 15.47 18.09
CA PHE A 269 -5.70 15.63 16.86
C PHE A 269 -6.53 15.63 15.57
N GLN A 270 -7.86 15.76 15.66
CA GLN A 270 -8.74 15.61 14.51
C GLN A 270 -8.45 16.66 13.43
N MET A 271 -7.97 16.19 12.30
CA MET A 271 -7.80 16.97 11.07
C MET A 271 -7.77 16.05 9.85
N ARG A 272 -7.95 16.63 8.67
CA ARG A 272 -7.84 15.91 7.42
C ARG A 272 -6.38 15.52 7.15
N ALA A 273 -6.17 14.32 6.61
CA ALA A 273 -4.83 13.80 6.32
C ALA A 273 -4.06 14.64 5.29
N ASP A 274 -4.75 15.24 4.30
CA ASP A 274 -4.14 16.12 3.32
C ASP A 274 -3.67 17.46 3.93
N VAL A 275 -4.41 18.00 4.89
CA VAL A 275 -3.99 19.18 5.68
C VAL A 275 -2.75 18.86 6.50
N ARG A 276 -2.76 17.73 7.26
CA ARG A 276 -1.58 17.27 7.99
C ARG A 276 -0.37 17.13 7.06
N ASP A 277 -0.53 16.50 5.87
CA ASP A 277 0.57 16.29 4.92
C ASP A 277 1.13 17.61 4.37
N ALA A 278 0.28 18.58 4.11
CA ALA A 278 0.69 19.91 3.64
C ALA A 278 1.46 20.68 4.73
N LEU A 279 0.94 20.72 5.96
CA LEU A 279 1.57 21.40 7.08
C LEU A 279 2.86 20.70 7.51
N TRP A 280 2.89 19.36 7.53
CA TRP A 280 4.10 18.61 7.81
C TRP A 280 5.23 18.94 6.83
N ARG A 281 4.95 18.97 5.53
CA ARG A 281 5.95 19.36 4.53
C ARG A 281 6.51 20.75 4.80
N LYS A 282 5.63 21.70 5.13
CA LYS A 282 6.02 23.07 5.45
C LYS A 282 6.93 23.16 6.69
N ILE A 283 6.60 22.41 7.77
CA ILE A 283 7.42 22.34 8.98
C ILE A 283 8.79 21.72 8.64
N ARG A 284 8.77 20.55 8.02
CA ARG A 284 9.96 19.78 7.64
C ARG A 284 10.91 20.60 6.77
N ASP A 285 10.38 21.27 5.74
CA ASP A 285 11.19 22.00 4.76
C ASP A 285 11.79 23.27 5.41
N ARG A 286 11.05 23.94 6.31
CA ARG A 286 11.58 25.05 7.15
C ARG A 286 12.66 24.59 8.12
N ALA A 287 12.56 23.39 8.64
CA ALA A 287 13.58 22.79 9.52
C ALA A 287 14.84 22.32 8.76
N GLY A 288 14.90 22.47 7.43
CA GLY A 288 16.00 21.96 6.61
C GLY A 288 16.06 20.42 6.50
N LEU A 289 14.94 19.75 6.85
CA LEU A 289 14.84 18.27 6.87
C LEU A 289 14.10 17.72 5.64
N GLY A 290 13.94 18.54 4.60
CA GLY A 290 13.38 18.13 3.32
C GLY A 290 14.33 17.23 2.54
N PRO A 291 13.84 16.57 1.46
CA PRO A 291 14.71 15.83 0.57
C PRO A 291 15.63 16.78 -0.19
N VAL A 292 16.90 16.37 -0.34
CA VAL A 292 17.86 17.07 -1.19
C VAL A 292 18.00 16.28 -2.49
N CYS A 293 17.82 16.96 -3.63
CA CYS A 293 17.94 16.35 -4.94
C CYS A 293 19.17 16.92 -5.68
N ASP A 294 19.77 16.10 -6.56
CA ASP A 294 20.79 16.55 -7.49
C ASP A 294 20.17 17.40 -8.63
N SER A 295 21.04 17.89 -9.55
CA SER A 295 20.63 18.66 -10.74
C SER A 295 19.71 17.88 -11.68
N HIS A 296 19.70 16.54 -11.59
CA HIS A 296 18.86 15.65 -12.39
C HIS A 296 17.55 15.28 -11.69
N GLY A 297 17.32 15.79 -10.46
CA GLY A 297 16.12 15.51 -9.66
C GLY A 297 16.15 14.18 -8.90
N ASN A 298 17.30 13.49 -8.87
CA ASN A 298 17.47 12.30 -8.04
C ASN A 298 17.65 12.71 -6.58
N GLU A 299 16.98 12.00 -5.67
CA GLU A 299 17.08 12.26 -4.23
C GLU A 299 18.41 11.72 -3.70
N ILE A 300 19.35 12.62 -3.36
CA ILE A 300 20.67 12.29 -2.80
C ILE A 300 20.67 12.25 -1.27
N LYS A 301 19.69 12.93 -0.64
CA LYS A 301 19.44 12.83 0.81
C LYS A 301 17.94 12.69 1.04
N GLU A 302 17.57 11.64 1.74
CA GLU A 302 16.18 11.41 2.09
C GLU A 302 15.65 12.47 3.06
N GLY A 303 14.50 13.09 2.71
CA GLY A 303 13.79 13.96 3.63
C GLY A 303 13.12 13.19 4.76
N LEU A 304 12.88 13.83 5.91
CA LEU A 304 12.14 13.24 7.01
C LEU A 304 10.66 13.13 6.67
N HIS A 305 10.06 11.95 6.88
CA HIS A 305 8.62 11.74 6.70
C HIS A 305 7.90 11.73 8.04
N PHE A 306 6.63 12.10 8.07
CA PHE A 306 5.81 11.99 9.28
C PHE A 306 5.80 10.55 9.85
N HIS A 307 5.85 9.55 8.98
CA HIS A 307 5.83 8.15 9.39
C HIS A 307 7.14 7.71 10.09
N ASP A 308 8.24 8.43 9.90
CA ASP A 308 9.52 8.14 10.54
C ASP A 308 9.44 8.35 12.07
N ALA A 309 8.47 9.14 12.58
CA ALA A 309 8.16 9.22 14.00
C ALA A 309 7.88 7.85 14.64
N ARG A 310 7.20 6.98 13.91
CA ARG A 310 6.92 5.62 14.39
C ARG A 310 8.18 4.73 14.37
N ALA A 311 9.06 4.91 13.38
CA ALA A 311 10.38 4.26 13.37
C ALA A 311 11.24 4.76 14.52
N THR A 312 11.21 6.08 14.81
CA THR A 312 11.88 6.70 15.97
C THR A 312 11.43 6.05 17.28
N PHE A 313 10.10 5.91 17.48
CA PHE A 313 9.59 5.18 18.65
C PHE A 313 10.07 3.74 18.71
N ALA A 314 9.98 3.00 17.59
CA ALA A 314 10.36 1.59 17.58
C ALA A 314 11.85 1.38 17.87
N THR A 315 12.72 2.24 17.33
CA THR A 315 14.17 2.23 17.61
C THR A 315 14.43 2.54 19.08
N TRP A 316 13.80 3.57 19.63
CA TRP A 316 13.93 3.92 21.04
C TRP A 316 13.43 2.80 21.97
N ALA A 317 12.28 2.20 21.67
CA ALA A 317 11.72 1.14 22.49
C ALA A 317 12.52 -0.17 22.46
N ALA A 318 13.14 -0.47 21.32
CA ALA A 318 14.00 -1.63 21.14
C ALA A 318 15.44 -1.40 21.67
N SER A 319 15.83 -0.13 21.91
CA SER A 319 17.17 0.17 22.45
C SER A 319 17.25 -0.13 23.95
N PRO A 320 18.44 -0.53 24.45
CA PRO A 320 18.64 -0.80 25.87
C PRO A 320 18.30 0.43 26.74
N ASP A 321 17.65 0.18 27.85
CA ASP A 321 17.48 1.20 28.90
C ASP A 321 18.83 1.39 29.61
N PRO A 322 19.34 2.63 29.76
CA PRO A 322 20.61 2.88 30.40
C PRO A 322 20.76 2.35 31.85
N LYS A 323 19.60 2.14 32.52
CA LYS A 323 19.60 1.66 33.91
C LYS A 323 19.67 0.15 34.03
N THR A 324 19.06 -0.57 33.06
CA THR A 324 18.89 -2.03 33.16
C THR A 324 19.68 -2.80 32.11
N GLY A 325 20.22 -2.12 31.07
CA GLY A 325 20.91 -2.75 29.95
C GLY A 325 20.01 -3.57 29.00
N VAL A 326 18.70 -3.69 29.30
CA VAL A 326 17.77 -4.46 28.48
C VAL A 326 16.89 -3.53 27.63
N PRO A 327 16.37 -4.01 26.47
CA PRO A 327 15.42 -3.22 25.68
C PRO A 327 14.24 -2.77 26.54
N ARG A 328 13.78 -1.51 26.33
CA ARG A 328 12.62 -0.93 27.05
C ARG A 328 11.35 -1.70 26.82
N LEU A 329 11.17 -2.23 25.63
CA LEU A 329 10.10 -3.17 25.29
C LEU A 329 10.73 -4.39 24.59
N ASP A 330 10.30 -5.58 24.94
CA ASP A 330 10.60 -6.77 24.15
C ASP A 330 9.84 -6.73 22.80
N VAL A 331 10.19 -7.65 21.90
CA VAL A 331 9.62 -7.65 20.55
C VAL A 331 8.11 -7.86 20.54
N MET A 332 7.55 -8.62 21.50
CA MET A 332 6.13 -8.89 21.59
C MET A 332 5.36 -7.67 22.13
N ALA A 333 5.92 -7.02 23.16
CA ALA A 333 5.37 -5.77 23.70
C ALA A 333 5.41 -4.66 22.64
N LEU A 334 6.52 -4.53 21.90
CA LEU A 334 6.64 -3.58 20.80
C LEU A 334 5.65 -3.89 19.67
N ALA A 335 5.43 -5.18 19.34
CA ALA A 335 4.45 -5.58 18.33
C ALA A 335 3.03 -5.19 18.75
N ARG A 336 2.65 -5.43 20.00
CA ARG A 336 1.35 -5.02 20.57
C ARG A 336 1.20 -3.50 20.54
N GLN A 337 2.18 -2.78 21.08
CA GLN A 337 2.19 -1.31 21.15
C GLN A 337 2.03 -0.67 19.77
N THR A 338 2.75 -1.17 18.77
CA THR A 338 2.73 -0.61 17.42
C THR A 338 1.69 -1.25 16.51
N GLY A 339 1.14 -2.43 16.84
CA GLY A 339 0.18 -3.18 16.03
C GLY A 339 0.83 -3.78 14.78
N HIS A 340 2.04 -4.35 14.90
CA HIS A 340 2.65 -5.18 13.86
C HIS A 340 2.17 -6.62 14.02
N LYS A 341 1.70 -7.21 12.91
CA LYS A 341 1.32 -8.63 12.87
C LYS A 341 2.49 -9.54 12.50
N ASP A 342 3.46 -9.02 11.76
CA ASP A 342 4.68 -9.71 11.35
C ASP A 342 5.87 -9.20 12.17
N LEU A 343 6.41 -10.06 13.03
CA LEU A 343 7.54 -9.76 13.89
C LEU A 343 8.83 -9.50 13.10
N LYS A 344 8.98 -10.09 11.90
CA LYS A 344 10.13 -9.84 11.02
C LYS A 344 10.32 -8.35 10.73
N MET A 345 9.20 -7.60 10.70
CA MET A 345 9.24 -6.14 10.52
C MET A 345 9.86 -5.40 11.70
N LEU A 346 9.87 -6.00 12.89
CA LEU A 346 10.41 -5.40 14.10
C LEU A 346 11.83 -5.85 14.43
N MET A 347 12.26 -7.02 13.96
CA MET A 347 13.60 -7.57 14.26
C MET A 347 14.72 -6.60 13.87
N ARG A 348 14.53 -5.77 12.85
CA ARG A 348 15.51 -4.75 12.44
C ARG A 348 15.80 -3.68 13.50
N TYR A 349 14.89 -3.48 14.45
CA TYR A 349 15.10 -2.54 15.56
C TYR A 349 15.87 -3.16 16.73
N TYR A 350 15.93 -4.50 16.83
CA TYR A 350 16.63 -5.24 17.86
C TYR A 350 18.01 -5.67 17.32
N ARG A 351 18.98 -4.76 17.42
CA ARG A 351 20.37 -4.96 16.91
C ARG A 351 21.32 -5.29 18.05
N GLN A 352 20.99 -6.31 18.86
CA GLN A 352 21.89 -6.80 19.89
C GLN A 352 23.03 -7.57 19.24
N SER A 353 24.28 -7.30 19.64
CA SER A 353 25.44 -8.08 19.22
C SER A 353 25.47 -9.44 19.96
N ALA A 354 26.25 -10.39 19.42
CA ALA A 354 26.43 -11.68 20.09
C ALA A 354 27.08 -11.53 21.49
N GLU A 355 27.98 -10.57 21.67
CA GLU A 355 28.58 -10.22 22.93
C GLU A 355 27.56 -9.77 23.97
N GLN A 356 26.65 -8.82 23.55
CA GLN A 356 25.58 -8.35 24.41
C GLN A 356 24.56 -9.45 24.77
N ILE A 357 24.40 -10.45 23.92
CA ILE A 357 23.60 -11.63 24.24
C ILE A 357 24.32 -12.53 25.23
N ALA A 358 25.63 -12.77 25.01
CA ALA A 358 26.44 -13.61 25.89
C ALA A 358 26.49 -13.06 27.32
N GLU A 359 26.67 -11.74 27.51
CA GLU A 359 26.62 -11.07 28.83
C GLU A 359 25.31 -11.27 29.60
N ARG A 360 24.24 -11.74 28.92
CA ARG A 360 22.94 -12.00 29.53
C ARG A 360 22.68 -13.47 29.80
N LEU A 361 23.54 -14.35 29.33
CA LEU A 361 23.43 -15.80 29.53
C LEU A 361 24.22 -16.25 30.76
N ASP A 362 25.13 -15.40 31.25
CA ASP A 362 25.89 -15.56 32.46
C ASP A 362 25.15 -14.94 33.67
#